data_ee830a17a3b44fffdc797cb8c7ba9cc2
#
_entry.id   ee830a17a3b44fffdc797cb8c7ba9cc2
#
_cell.length_a   1.000
_cell.length_b   1.000
_cell.length_c   1.000
_cell.angle_alpha   90.00
_cell.angle_beta   90.00
_cell.angle_gamma   90.00
#
_symmetry.space_group_name_H-M   'P 1'
#
loop_
_entity.id
_entity.type
_entity.pdbx_description
1 polymer ?
#
loop_
_entity_poly.entity_id
_entity_poly.type
_entity_poly.pdbx_seq_one_letter_code
_entity_poly.pdbx_strand_id
1 'polypeptide(L)'
;MVKWFGYKLHLIVDASYELPIMFSVTKASVPDINEAHHLLEKMEERQPEILKKAEILTGDRGYDDSKLIINCWDQHAIKPVIDIRNMWKDGESTRLLNNKQNVTYNYKGNVFCHCPSTGIEREMACGGFDKDRNTIRKLCPAKQYGMNCEGMEKCPVVNGIRIPLSEDRRIFTPIDRASYKWKREYNKRTAVERVNSRIDQVFGFENHTIRGIKKMTVRCGLALCVMLAMALGRIKEKQAQNMRSLVCAV
;
A
#
# COMPACT_ATOMS: atom_id res chain seq x y z
N MET A 1 24.16 21.07 -16.64
CA MET A 1 23.29 20.35 -15.69
C MET A 1 22.26 21.32 -15.16
N VAL A 2 20.98 21.13 -15.49
CA VAL A 2 19.88 22.00 -15.00
C VAL A 2 19.55 21.56 -13.57
N LYS A 3 19.69 22.47 -12.60
CA LYS A 3 19.32 22.21 -11.20
C LYS A 3 17.88 22.68 -10.99
N TRP A 4 16.97 21.77 -10.71
CA TRP A 4 15.61 22.09 -10.34
C TRP A 4 15.54 22.36 -8.83
N PHE A 5 14.98 23.51 -8.47
CA PHE A 5 14.67 23.85 -7.08
C PHE A 5 13.17 23.77 -6.89
N GLY A 6 12.73 22.94 -5.96
CA GLY A 6 11.31 22.76 -5.70
C GLY A 6 11.07 22.20 -4.29
N TYR A 7 9.80 22.17 -3.94
CA TYR A 7 9.31 21.54 -2.72
C TYR A 7 8.49 20.31 -3.07
N LYS A 8 8.48 19.33 -2.17
CA LYS A 8 7.54 18.22 -2.20
C LYS A 8 6.58 18.35 -1.03
N LEU A 9 5.31 18.16 -1.30
CA LEU A 9 4.28 17.97 -0.30
C LEU A 9 4.06 16.46 -0.13
N HIS A 10 4.31 15.97 1.07
CA HIS A 10 4.05 14.59 1.45
C HIS A 10 2.75 14.56 2.25
N LEU A 11 1.83 13.67 1.89
CA LEU A 11 0.50 13.59 2.46
C LEU A 11 0.16 12.16 2.88
N ILE A 12 -0.41 12.03 4.08
CA ILE A 12 -1.24 10.88 4.45
C ILE A 12 -2.69 11.32 4.39
N VAL A 13 -3.51 10.56 3.66
CA VAL A 13 -4.91 10.88 3.36
C VAL A 13 -5.80 9.74 3.80
N ASP A 14 -6.98 10.04 4.32
CA ASP A 14 -8.05 9.06 4.42
C ASP A 14 -8.53 8.68 3.01
N ALA A 15 -8.38 7.39 2.66
CA ALA A 15 -8.68 6.93 1.31
C ALA A 15 -10.20 6.88 1.01
N SER A 16 -11.05 6.84 2.05
CA SER A 16 -12.50 6.78 1.92
C SER A 16 -13.11 8.15 1.75
N TYR A 17 -12.64 9.11 2.56
CA TYR A 17 -13.16 10.47 2.57
C TYR A 17 -12.32 11.46 1.77
N GLU A 18 -11.12 11.07 1.35
CA GLU A 18 -10.16 11.91 0.62
C GLU A 18 -9.85 13.21 1.37
N LEU A 19 -9.68 13.09 2.68
CA LEU A 19 -9.32 14.19 3.56
C LEU A 19 -7.88 14.02 4.06
N PRO A 20 -7.12 15.11 4.19
CA PRO A 20 -5.76 15.05 4.69
C PRO A 20 -5.73 14.71 6.19
N ILE A 21 -4.84 13.80 6.59
CA ILE A 21 -4.63 13.40 7.98
C ILE A 21 -3.33 14.01 8.51
N MET A 22 -2.25 13.85 7.75
CA MET A 22 -0.92 14.33 8.13
C MET A 22 -0.19 14.83 6.90
N PHE A 23 0.68 15.82 7.08
CA PHE A 23 1.51 16.32 5.98
C PHE A 23 2.89 16.76 6.46
N SER A 24 3.80 16.81 5.50
CA SER A 24 5.08 17.50 5.63
C SER A 24 5.48 18.13 4.30
N VAL A 25 6.38 19.11 4.37
CA VAL A 25 6.96 19.75 3.20
C VAL A 25 8.46 19.61 3.26
N THR A 26 9.05 19.08 2.20
CA THR A 26 10.49 18.90 2.09
C THR A 26 11.06 19.58 0.85
N LYS A 27 12.40 19.62 0.75
CA LYS A 27 13.05 19.91 -0.53
C LYS A 27 12.76 18.79 -1.51
N ALA A 28 12.64 19.10 -2.80
CA ALA A 28 12.36 18.11 -3.84
C ALA A 28 13.39 16.95 -3.91
N SER A 29 14.60 17.16 -3.38
CA SER A 29 15.67 16.16 -3.33
C SER A 29 15.51 15.10 -2.24
N VAL A 30 14.59 15.29 -1.28
CA VAL A 30 14.38 14.33 -0.19
C VAL A 30 13.64 13.11 -0.73
N PRO A 31 14.14 11.88 -0.48
CA PRO A 31 13.44 10.66 -0.87
C PRO A 31 12.10 10.50 -0.15
N ASP A 32 11.07 10.08 -0.89
CA ASP A 32 9.71 9.93 -0.36
C ASP A 32 9.63 8.93 0.79
N ILE A 33 10.44 7.87 0.72
CA ILE A 33 10.46 6.82 1.75
C ILE A 33 10.93 7.32 3.12
N ASN A 34 11.92 8.20 3.15
CA ASN A 34 12.41 8.76 4.43
C ASN A 34 11.30 9.57 5.11
N GLU A 35 10.54 10.31 4.32
CA GLU A 35 9.45 11.13 4.83
C GLU A 35 8.24 10.29 5.23
N ALA A 36 8.01 9.14 4.60
CA ALA A 36 6.97 8.21 5.02
C ALA A 36 7.18 7.70 6.44
N HIS A 37 8.41 7.32 6.79
CA HIS A 37 8.76 6.93 8.17
C HIS A 37 8.49 8.07 9.16
N HIS A 38 8.97 9.27 8.83
CA HIS A 38 8.78 10.46 9.67
C HIS A 38 7.30 10.84 9.84
N LEU A 39 6.48 10.69 8.80
CA LEU A 39 5.04 10.95 8.89
C LEU A 39 4.32 9.93 9.78
N LEU A 40 4.72 8.66 9.75
CA LEU A 40 4.17 7.64 10.66
C LEU A 40 4.56 7.91 12.11
N GLU A 41 5.81 8.25 12.39
CA GLU A 41 6.26 8.66 13.71
C GLU A 41 5.47 9.87 14.24
N LYS A 42 5.28 10.89 13.41
CA LYS A 42 4.44 12.03 13.75
C LYS A 42 2.97 11.66 14.00
N MET A 43 2.43 10.70 13.27
CA MET A 43 1.07 10.22 13.53
C MET A 43 0.97 9.50 14.88
N GLU A 44 1.98 8.71 15.23
CA GLU A 44 2.05 8.03 16.53
C GLU A 44 2.08 9.04 17.68
N GLU A 45 2.87 10.09 17.54
CA GLU A 45 3.00 11.14 18.56
C GLU A 45 1.76 12.05 18.68
N ARG A 46 1.19 12.47 17.55
CA ARG A 46 0.18 13.53 17.51
C ARG A 46 -1.24 13.08 17.31
N GLN A 47 -1.43 11.92 16.69
CA GLN A 47 -2.74 11.41 16.31
C GLN A 47 -2.86 9.89 16.51
N PRO A 48 -2.47 9.35 17.69
CA PRO A 48 -2.43 7.92 17.95
C PRO A 48 -3.80 7.25 17.77
N GLU A 49 -4.89 7.98 18.04
CA GLU A 49 -6.25 7.45 17.89
C GLU A 49 -6.66 7.23 16.42
N ILE A 50 -6.13 8.03 15.50
CA ILE A 50 -6.34 7.81 14.06
C ILE A 50 -5.50 6.63 13.60
N LEU A 51 -4.26 6.55 14.04
CA LEU A 51 -3.34 5.46 13.69
C LEU A 51 -3.88 4.11 14.18
N LYS A 52 -4.42 4.03 15.40
CA LYS A 52 -5.06 2.81 15.94
C LYS A 52 -6.29 2.35 15.15
N LYS A 53 -6.99 3.25 14.48
CA LYS A 53 -8.16 2.92 13.65
C LYS A 53 -7.79 2.55 12.21
N ALA A 54 -6.55 2.82 11.81
CA ALA A 54 -6.09 2.51 10.47
C ALA A 54 -5.93 1.00 10.28
N GLU A 55 -6.56 0.43 9.28
CA GLU A 55 -6.47 -1.00 8.98
C GLU A 55 -5.49 -1.31 7.84
N ILE A 56 -5.37 -0.39 6.89
CA ILE A 56 -4.60 -0.58 5.66
C ILE A 56 -3.84 0.71 5.34
N LEU A 57 -2.56 0.57 5.00
CA LEU A 57 -1.76 1.64 4.39
C LEU A 57 -1.55 1.29 2.92
N THR A 58 -1.92 2.20 2.02
CA THR A 58 -1.66 2.05 0.58
C THR A 58 -0.58 3.02 0.13
N GLY A 59 0.32 2.55 -0.72
CA GLY A 59 1.37 3.38 -1.29
C GLY A 59 1.78 2.90 -2.69
N ASP A 60 2.35 3.79 -3.46
CA ASP A 60 2.93 3.41 -4.75
C ASP A 60 4.28 2.72 -4.56
N ARG A 61 4.90 2.35 -5.67
CA ARG A 61 6.21 1.67 -5.73
C ARG A 61 7.36 2.54 -5.17
N GLY A 62 7.17 3.83 -5.01
CA GLY A 62 8.14 4.74 -4.39
C GLY A 62 8.34 4.43 -2.90
N TYR A 63 7.32 3.87 -2.26
CA TYR A 63 7.32 3.48 -0.84
C TYR A 63 7.69 2.01 -0.59
N ASP A 64 8.25 1.31 -1.59
CA ASP A 64 8.70 -0.07 -1.45
C ASP A 64 9.95 -0.15 -0.55
N ASP A 65 9.71 -0.34 0.73
CA ASP A 65 10.72 -0.47 1.78
C ASP A 65 10.32 -1.56 2.78
N SER A 66 11.23 -2.49 3.04
CA SER A 66 11.00 -3.59 3.98
C SER A 66 10.77 -3.11 5.41
N LYS A 67 11.46 -2.04 5.85
CA LYS A 67 11.31 -1.47 7.20
C LYS A 67 9.92 -0.86 7.38
N LEU A 68 9.44 -0.12 6.37
CA LEU A 68 8.09 0.46 6.37
C LEU A 68 7.03 -0.64 6.43
N ILE A 69 7.15 -1.67 5.60
CA ILE A 69 6.23 -2.82 5.53
C ILE A 69 6.17 -3.56 6.87
N ILE A 70 7.34 -3.82 7.47
CA ILE A 70 7.45 -4.51 8.77
C ILE A 70 6.85 -3.64 9.88
N ASN A 71 7.20 -2.36 9.94
CA ASN A 71 6.71 -1.43 10.96
C ASN A 71 5.17 -1.33 10.92
N CYS A 72 4.58 -1.14 9.75
CA CYS A 72 3.13 -1.08 9.60
C CYS A 72 2.43 -2.29 10.23
N TRP A 73 2.91 -3.49 9.96
CA TRP A 73 2.24 -4.69 10.45
C TRP A 73 2.62 -5.04 11.90
N ASP A 74 3.90 -5.06 12.23
CA ASP A 74 4.38 -5.57 13.52
C ASP A 74 4.13 -4.59 14.68
N GLN A 75 4.21 -3.28 14.42
CA GLN A 75 4.01 -2.28 15.47
C GLN A 75 2.57 -1.77 15.53
N HIS A 76 1.92 -1.62 14.38
CA HIS A 76 0.62 -0.95 14.30
C HIS A 76 -0.53 -1.87 13.87
N ALA A 77 -0.27 -3.14 13.53
CA ALA A 77 -1.24 -4.06 12.94
C ALA A 77 -1.93 -3.53 11.66
N ILE A 78 -1.31 -2.57 10.98
CA ILE A 78 -1.76 -1.98 9.72
C ILE A 78 -1.25 -2.84 8.56
N LYS A 79 -2.15 -3.28 7.69
CA LYS A 79 -1.82 -4.13 6.54
C LYS A 79 -1.21 -3.28 5.41
N PRO A 80 0.06 -3.45 5.07
CA PRO A 80 0.67 -2.69 3.97
C PRO A 80 0.20 -3.22 2.61
N VAL A 81 -0.25 -2.32 1.74
CA VAL A 81 -0.62 -2.56 0.35
C VAL A 81 0.19 -1.62 -0.53
N ILE A 82 1.47 -1.94 -0.67
CA ILE A 82 2.47 -1.15 -1.37
C ILE A 82 2.97 -1.96 -2.56
N ASP A 83 3.00 -1.39 -3.77
CA ASP A 83 3.58 -2.06 -4.94
C ASP A 83 5.10 -2.21 -4.77
N ILE A 84 5.68 -3.28 -5.35
CA ILE A 84 7.10 -3.61 -5.16
C ILE A 84 7.88 -3.65 -6.45
N ARG A 85 9.19 -3.38 -6.35
CA ARG A 85 10.13 -3.47 -7.45
C ARG A 85 10.72 -4.87 -7.52
N ASN A 86 11.16 -5.28 -8.70
CA ASN A 86 12.05 -6.44 -8.77
C ASN A 86 13.42 -6.05 -8.21
N MET A 87 13.76 -6.59 -7.04
CA MET A 87 15.07 -6.39 -6.39
C MET A 87 16.01 -7.58 -6.57
N TRP A 88 15.56 -8.63 -7.27
CA TRP A 88 16.38 -9.79 -7.56
C TRP A 88 17.41 -9.44 -8.64
N LYS A 89 18.68 -9.68 -8.34
CA LYS A 89 19.81 -9.34 -9.21
C LYS A 89 20.45 -10.57 -9.89
N ASP A 90 19.93 -11.75 -9.53
CA ASP A 90 20.41 -13.05 -10.02
C ASP A 90 19.86 -13.43 -11.40
N GLY A 91 18.93 -12.65 -11.95
CA GLY A 91 18.27 -12.93 -13.24
C GLY A 91 17.13 -13.94 -13.13
N GLU A 92 16.90 -14.53 -11.96
CA GLU A 92 15.83 -15.51 -11.75
C GLU A 92 14.45 -14.86 -11.79
N SER A 93 13.51 -15.53 -12.44
CA SER A 93 12.11 -15.11 -12.50
C SER A 93 11.29 -15.61 -11.32
N THR A 94 11.68 -16.76 -10.75
CA THR A 94 11.04 -17.42 -9.62
C THR A 94 12.08 -17.99 -8.67
N ARG A 95 11.71 -18.17 -7.40
CA ARG A 95 12.53 -18.81 -6.37
C ARG A 95 11.75 -19.94 -5.72
N LEU A 96 12.46 -20.98 -5.28
CA LEU A 96 11.86 -22.04 -4.48
C LEU A 96 11.37 -21.50 -3.16
N LEU A 97 10.18 -21.91 -2.76
CA LEU A 97 9.67 -21.65 -1.43
C LEU A 97 10.37 -22.59 -0.44
N ASN A 98 10.88 -22.06 0.67
CA ASN A 98 11.60 -22.84 1.67
C ASN A 98 10.81 -24.08 2.11
N ASN A 99 11.49 -25.23 2.21
CA ASN A 99 10.94 -26.54 2.57
C ASN A 99 9.86 -27.09 1.59
N LYS A 100 9.74 -26.58 0.36
CA LYS A 100 8.79 -27.05 -0.64
C LYS A 100 9.47 -27.24 -1.99
N GLN A 101 9.81 -28.48 -2.34
CA GLN A 101 10.54 -28.79 -3.58
C GLN A 101 9.76 -28.50 -4.87
N ASN A 102 8.42 -28.49 -4.80
CA ASN A 102 7.57 -28.31 -5.97
C ASN A 102 6.74 -27.01 -5.92
N VAL A 103 7.21 -26.02 -5.16
CA VAL A 103 6.55 -24.71 -5.06
C VAL A 103 7.55 -23.60 -5.27
N THR A 104 7.22 -22.69 -6.18
CA THR A 104 8.00 -21.49 -6.46
C THR A 104 7.17 -20.23 -6.24
N TYR A 105 7.83 -19.11 -6.11
CA TYR A 105 7.18 -17.80 -6.08
C TYR A 105 7.99 -16.77 -6.87
N ASN A 106 7.31 -15.76 -7.41
CA ASN A 106 7.95 -14.65 -8.08
C ASN A 106 8.02 -13.40 -7.18
N TYR A 107 8.76 -12.39 -7.61
CA TYR A 107 8.92 -11.15 -6.84
C TYR A 107 7.58 -10.40 -6.61
N LYS A 108 6.54 -10.66 -7.40
CA LYS A 108 5.20 -10.06 -7.23
C LYS A 108 4.36 -10.77 -6.17
N GLY A 109 4.84 -11.90 -5.61
CA GLY A 109 4.11 -12.68 -4.62
C GLY A 109 3.12 -13.70 -5.20
N ASN A 110 3.13 -13.92 -6.53
CA ASN A 110 2.44 -15.07 -7.11
C ASN A 110 3.19 -16.34 -6.73
N VAL A 111 2.46 -17.35 -6.31
CA VAL A 111 3.00 -18.64 -5.88
C VAL A 111 2.52 -19.71 -6.84
N PHE A 112 3.44 -20.55 -7.28
CA PHE A 112 3.19 -21.58 -8.29
C PHE A 112 3.50 -22.96 -7.71
N CYS A 113 2.68 -23.93 -8.04
CA CYS A 113 2.98 -25.34 -7.79
C CYS A 113 3.31 -26.05 -9.10
N HIS A 114 4.23 -27.00 -9.03
CA HIS A 114 4.64 -27.84 -10.15
C HIS A 114 4.09 -29.24 -9.94
N CYS A 115 3.41 -29.77 -10.97
CA CYS A 115 2.86 -31.12 -10.91
C CYS A 115 4.00 -32.15 -10.75
N PRO A 116 3.97 -33.03 -9.73
CA PRO A 116 5.05 -34.00 -9.52
C PRO A 116 5.26 -34.99 -10.68
N SER A 117 4.21 -35.28 -11.45
CA SER A 117 4.29 -36.24 -12.56
C SER A 117 4.67 -35.59 -13.90
N THR A 118 4.16 -34.38 -14.19
CA THR A 118 4.31 -33.75 -15.51
C THR A 118 5.18 -32.49 -15.49
N GLY A 119 5.51 -31.96 -14.31
CA GLY A 119 6.23 -30.69 -14.16
C GLY A 119 5.39 -29.44 -14.51
N ILE A 120 4.15 -29.59 -14.95
CA ILE A 120 3.33 -28.44 -15.36
C ILE A 120 3.15 -27.48 -14.20
N GLU A 121 3.49 -26.21 -14.43
CA GLU A 121 3.33 -25.11 -13.49
C GLU A 121 1.88 -24.60 -13.47
N ARG A 122 1.37 -24.32 -12.28
CA ARG A 122 0.06 -23.68 -12.08
C ARG A 122 0.14 -22.69 -10.92
N GLU A 123 -0.47 -21.51 -11.11
CA GLU A 123 -0.58 -20.53 -10.03
C GLU A 123 -1.53 -21.04 -8.93
N MET A 124 -1.09 -20.98 -7.67
CA MET A 124 -1.88 -21.41 -6.53
C MET A 124 -2.94 -20.36 -6.18
N ALA A 125 -4.14 -20.84 -5.86
CA ALA A 125 -5.24 -19.97 -5.48
C ALA A 125 -5.02 -19.32 -4.10
N CYS A 126 -5.58 -18.10 -3.92
CA CYS A 126 -5.53 -17.37 -2.66
C CYS A 126 -6.46 -18.02 -1.62
N GLY A 127 -5.92 -18.42 -0.48
CA GLY A 127 -6.65 -19.02 0.64
C GLY A 127 -6.84 -18.09 1.85
N GLY A 128 -6.44 -16.81 1.72
CA GLY A 128 -6.56 -15.81 2.77
C GLY A 128 -5.36 -15.76 3.73
N PHE A 129 -5.50 -14.95 4.77
CA PHE A 129 -4.50 -14.72 5.80
C PHE A 129 -4.97 -15.25 7.16
N ASP A 130 -4.12 -15.99 7.82
CA ASP A 130 -4.32 -16.52 9.16
C ASP A 130 -3.53 -15.62 10.14
N LYS A 131 -4.26 -14.80 10.91
CA LYS A 131 -3.66 -13.80 11.80
C LYS A 131 -2.91 -14.45 12.97
N ASP A 132 -3.47 -15.51 13.54
CA ASP A 132 -2.91 -16.15 14.74
C ASP A 132 -1.57 -16.84 14.43
N ARG A 133 -1.44 -17.35 13.22
CA ARG A 133 -0.22 -18.01 12.75
C ARG A 133 0.68 -17.10 11.93
N ASN A 134 0.25 -15.88 11.64
CA ASN A 134 0.96 -14.92 10.81
C ASN A 134 1.38 -15.51 9.45
N THR A 135 0.44 -16.24 8.78
CA THR A 135 0.69 -16.96 7.54
C THR A 135 -0.33 -16.65 6.46
N ILE A 136 0.11 -16.63 5.20
CA ILE A 136 -0.76 -16.64 4.02
C ILE A 136 -1.08 -18.08 3.66
N ARG A 137 -2.34 -18.36 3.32
CA ARG A 137 -2.76 -19.66 2.78
C ARG A 137 -2.80 -19.61 1.26
N LYS A 138 -2.19 -20.62 0.63
CA LYS A 138 -2.32 -20.88 -0.81
C LYS A 138 -2.96 -22.25 -1.00
N LEU A 139 -3.90 -22.35 -1.93
CA LEU A 139 -4.69 -23.54 -2.18
C LEU A 139 -4.27 -24.18 -3.50
N CYS A 140 -4.36 -25.52 -3.57
CA CYS A 140 -4.11 -26.25 -4.81
C CYS A 140 -5.13 -25.84 -5.88
N PRO A 141 -4.71 -25.35 -7.05
CA PRO A 141 -5.62 -24.90 -8.09
C PRO A 141 -6.45 -26.06 -8.68
N ALA A 142 -5.86 -27.26 -8.76
CA ALA A 142 -6.58 -28.44 -9.23
C ALA A 142 -7.77 -28.77 -8.31
N LYS A 143 -7.55 -28.79 -7.01
CA LYS A 143 -8.61 -29.05 -6.03
C LYS A 143 -9.61 -27.89 -5.93
N GLN A 144 -9.13 -26.64 -6.02
CA GLN A 144 -9.97 -25.45 -5.86
C GLN A 144 -10.87 -25.18 -7.08
N TYR A 145 -10.36 -25.43 -8.29
CA TYR A 145 -11.05 -25.10 -9.54
C TYR A 145 -11.46 -26.32 -10.36
N GLY A 146 -11.26 -27.54 -9.83
CA GLY A 146 -11.60 -28.78 -10.53
C GLY A 146 -10.72 -29.06 -11.76
N MET A 147 -9.50 -28.52 -11.79
CA MET A 147 -8.57 -28.70 -12.92
C MET A 147 -7.91 -30.08 -12.86
N ASN A 148 -7.74 -30.73 -14.01
CA ASN A 148 -7.00 -32.00 -14.07
C ASN A 148 -5.52 -31.81 -13.69
N CYS A 149 -5.04 -32.65 -12.78
CA CYS A 149 -3.63 -32.72 -12.37
C CYS A 149 -3.23 -34.17 -12.14
N GLU A 150 -2.48 -34.77 -13.07
CA GLU A 150 -2.10 -36.17 -13.05
C GLU A 150 -1.32 -36.59 -11.80
N GLY A 151 -0.51 -35.69 -11.26
CA GLY A 151 0.25 -35.93 -10.02
C GLY A 151 -0.48 -35.61 -8.73
N MET A 152 -1.79 -35.35 -8.76
CA MET A 152 -2.55 -34.84 -7.60
C MET A 152 -2.50 -35.76 -6.40
N GLU A 153 -2.61 -37.08 -6.59
CA GLU A 153 -2.61 -38.07 -5.49
C GLU A 153 -1.29 -38.09 -4.71
N LYS A 154 -0.18 -37.89 -5.39
CA LYS A 154 1.17 -37.89 -4.79
C LYS A 154 1.69 -36.47 -4.48
N CYS A 155 0.85 -35.45 -4.67
CA CYS A 155 1.27 -34.07 -4.54
C CYS A 155 1.33 -33.64 -3.06
N PRO A 156 2.51 -33.24 -2.52
CA PRO A 156 2.67 -32.85 -1.12
C PRO A 156 1.88 -31.57 -0.77
N VAL A 157 1.43 -30.81 -1.77
CA VAL A 157 0.71 -29.54 -1.57
C VAL A 157 -0.76 -29.59 -2.02
N VAL A 158 -1.32 -30.79 -2.22
CA VAL A 158 -2.72 -30.98 -2.65
C VAL A 158 -3.74 -30.34 -1.68
N ASN A 159 -3.42 -30.30 -0.39
CA ASN A 159 -4.27 -29.66 0.63
C ASN A 159 -3.95 -28.16 0.83
N GLY A 160 -3.15 -27.58 -0.08
CA GLY A 160 -2.65 -26.23 0.05
C GLY A 160 -1.44 -26.12 0.98
N ILE A 161 -0.96 -24.90 1.10
CA ILE A 161 0.21 -24.58 1.94
C ILE A 161 -0.05 -23.33 2.77
N ARG A 162 0.72 -23.19 3.83
CA ARG A 162 0.85 -21.95 4.60
C ARG A 162 2.24 -21.38 4.40
N ILE A 163 2.32 -20.10 4.10
CA ILE A 163 3.55 -19.36 3.90
C ILE A 163 3.66 -18.35 5.05
N PRO A 164 4.64 -18.48 5.93
CA PRO A 164 4.85 -17.49 6.99
C PRO A 164 5.28 -16.17 6.36
N LEU A 165 4.86 -15.04 6.93
CA LEU A 165 5.30 -13.73 6.44
C LEU A 165 6.83 -13.58 6.56
N SER A 166 7.48 -14.31 7.47
CA SER A 166 8.93 -14.33 7.65
C SER A 166 9.71 -14.92 6.47
N GLU A 167 9.06 -15.62 5.57
CA GLU A 167 9.69 -16.17 4.35
C GLU A 167 10.31 -15.05 3.49
N ASP A 168 9.53 -14.02 3.22
CA ASP A 168 9.97 -12.75 2.64
C ASP A 168 8.97 -11.66 3.05
N ARG A 169 9.36 -10.84 4.04
CA ARG A 169 8.49 -9.82 4.64
C ARG A 169 8.05 -8.73 3.68
N ARG A 170 8.78 -8.53 2.61
CA ARG A 170 8.49 -7.54 1.58
C ARG A 170 7.49 -8.08 0.55
N ILE A 171 7.59 -9.36 0.21
CA ILE A 171 6.74 -10.03 -0.78
C ILE A 171 5.45 -10.53 -0.13
N PHE A 172 5.56 -11.25 0.99
CA PHE A 172 4.41 -11.82 1.69
C PHE A 172 3.92 -10.87 2.77
N THR A 173 2.73 -10.32 2.56
CA THR A 173 2.07 -9.35 3.44
C THR A 173 0.69 -9.89 3.83
N PRO A 174 0.05 -9.37 4.90
CA PRO A 174 -1.25 -9.87 5.37
C PRO A 174 -2.38 -9.85 4.34
N ILE A 175 -2.25 -9.03 3.32
CA ILE A 175 -3.11 -9.10 2.14
C ILE A 175 -2.29 -9.68 0.99
N ASP A 176 -2.65 -10.88 0.56
CA ASP A 176 -1.98 -11.58 -0.53
C ASP A 176 -1.99 -10.73 -1.82
N ARG A 177 -0.81 -10.44 -2.37
CA ARG A 177 -0.61 -9.57 -3.54
C ARG A 177 -1.30 -10.09 -4.80
N ALA A 178 -1.42 -11.41 -4.95
CA ALA A 178 -2.13 -12.05 -6.06
C ALA A 178 -3.66 -12.01 -5.90
N SER A 179 -4.18 -11.49 -4.77
CA SER A 179 -5.62 -11.48 -4.50
C SER A 179 -6.33 -10.29 -5.14
N TYR A 180 -7.60 -10.50 -5.49
CA TYR A 180 -8.50 -9.41 -5.89
C TYR A 180 -8.62 -8.32 -4.80
N LYS A 181 -8.59 -8.73 -3.51
CA LYS A 181 -8.62 -7.82 -2.38
C LYS A 181 -7.43 -6.86 -2.42
N TRP A 182 -6.22 -7.35 -2.69
CA TRP A 182 -5.03 -6.52 -2.79
C TRP A 182 -5.18 -5.46 -3.89
N LYS A 183 -5.62 -5.87 -5.08
CA LYS A 183 -5.83 -4.96 -6.21
C LYS A 183 -6.87 -3.88 -5.89
N ARG A 184 -7.97 -4.26 -5.25
CA ARG A 184 -9.02 -3.33 -4.83
C ARG A 184 -8.50 -2.30 -3.83
N GLU A 185 -7.78 -2.74 -2.81
CA GLU A 185 -7.20 -1.83 -1.82
C GLU A 185 -6.11 -0.94 -2.43
N TYR A 186 -5.24 -1.50 -3.27
CA TYR A 186 -4.20 -0.74 -3.97
C TYR A 186 -4.76 0.41 -4.82
N ASN A 187 -5.88 0.21 -5.48
CA ASN A 187 -6.52 1.25 -6.29
C ASN A 187 -6.95 2.48 -5.45
N LYS A 188 -7.16 2.32 -4.15
CA LYS A 188 -7.50 3.43 -3.26
C LYS A 188 -6.37 4.46 -3.08
N ARG A 189 -5.12 4.11 -3.44
CA ARG A 189 -3.98 5.04 -3.41
C ARG A 189 -4.24 6.32 -4.22
N THR A 190 -5.10 6.26 -5.23
CA THR A 190 -5.45 7.43 -6.06
C THR A 190 -6.18 8.53 -5.28
N ALA A 191 -6.60 8.27 -4.03
CA ALA A 191 -7.17 9.29 -3.15
C ALA A 191 -6.19 10.45 -2.90
N VAL A 192 -4.90 10.16 -2.72
CA VAL A 192 -3.88 11.21 -2.54
C VAL A 192 -3.68 12.05 -3.80
N GLU A 193 -3.76 11.42 -4.98
CA GLU A 193 -3.67 12.11 -6.27
C GLU A 193 -4.85 13.10 -6.44
N ARG A 194 -6.06 12.68 -6.02
CA ARG A 194 -7.25 13.55 -6.05
C ARG A 194 -7.18 14.70 -5.04
N VAL A 195 -6.59 14.47 -3.86
CA VAL A 195 -6.33 15.56 -2.89
C VAL A 195 -5.32 16.54 -3.45
N ASN A 196 -4.20 16.08 -4.01
CA ASN A 196 -3.21 16.93 -4.66
C ASN A 196 -3.82 17.75 -5.80
N SER A 197 -4.59 17.12 -6.69
CA SER A 197 -5.28 17.83 -7.77
C SER A 197 -6.20 18.94 -7.26
N ARG A 198 -6.94 18.72 -6.18
CA ARG A 198 -7.78 19.77 -5.56
C ARG A 198 -6.95 20.93 -5.01
N ILE A 199 -5.81 20.62 -4.39
CA ILE A 199 -4.87 21.64 -3.89
C ILE A 199 -4.34 22.47 -5.05
N ASP A 200 -3.94 21.85 -6.15
CA ASP A 200 -3.41 22.56 -7.32
C ASP A 200 -4.48 23.40 -8.00
N GLN A 201 -5.65 22.85 -8.26
CA GLN A 201 -6.72 23.53 -8.98
C GLN A 201 -7.34 24.69 -8.18
N VAL A 202 -7.58 24.49 -6.88
CA VAL A 202 -8.28 25.49 -6.04
C VAL A 202 -7.31 26.52 -5.45
N PHE A 203 -6.12 26.10 -5.03
CA PHE A 203 -5.17 26.98 -4.34
C PHE A 203 -3.96 27.38 -5.21
N GLY A 204 -3.89 26.92 -6.47
CA GLY A 204 -2.84 27.28 -7.43
C GLY A 204 -1.44 26.91 -6.95
N PHE A 205 -1.26 25.70 -6.43
CA PHE A 205 0.00 25.30 -5.80
C PHE A 205 1.16 25.20 -6.77
N GLU A 206 0.92 24.88 -8.04
CA GLU A 206 1.95 24.86 -9.08
C GLU A 206 2.38 26.27 -9.50
N ASN A 207 1.52 27.29 -9.32
CA ASN A 207 1.72 28.66 -9.72
C ASN A 207 2.10 29.57 -8.54
N HIS A 208 3.22 29.27 -7.86
CA HIS A 208 3.63 30.07 -6.71
C HIS A 208 5.02 30.68 -6.84
N THR A 209 5.23 31.82 -6.19
CA THR A 209 6.51 32.53 -6.08
C THR A 209 7.15 32.39 -4.68
N ILE A 210 6.62 31.48 -3.84
CA ILE A 210 7.04 31.34 -2.46
C ILE A 210 8.46 30.80 -2.38
N ARG A 211 9.33 31.50 -1.66
CA ARG A 211 10.67 31.05 -1.33
C ARG A 211 10.77 30.76 0.18
N GLY A 212 11.38 29.61 0.51
CA GLY A 212 11.61 29.16 1.87
C GLY A 212 10.59 28.11 2.36
N ILE A 213 11.13 27.00 2.89
CA ILE A 213 10.36 25.83 3.30
C ILE A 213 9.32 26.16 4.37
N LYS A 214 9.66 27.04 5.33
CA LYS A 214 8.72 27.44 6.40
C LYS A 214 7.47 28.12 5.83
N LYS A 215 7.64 29.04 4.84
CA LYS A 215 6.51 29.73 4.20
C LYS A 215 5.68 28.75 3.39
N MET A 216 6.32 27.81 2.67
CA MET A 216 5.62 26.78 1.92
C MET A 216 4.84 25.86 2.84
N THR A 217 5.42 25.42 3.96
CA THR A 217 4.73 24.61 4.97
C THR A 217 3.48 25.30 5.51
N VAL A 218 3.57 26.60 5.82
CA VAL A 218 2.41 27.38 6.28
C VAL A 218 1.33 27.44 5.20
N ARG A 219 1.70 27.71 3.94
CA ARG A 219 0.74 27.73 2.83
C ARG A 219 0.04 26.39 2.64
N CYS A 220 0.80 25.29 2.64
CA CYS A 220 0.23 23.95 2.56
C CYS A 220 -0.73 23.69 3.73
N GLY A 221 -0.29 23.97 4.95
CA GLY A 221 -1.11 23.79 6.15
C GLY A 221 -2.41 24.57 6.10
N LEU A 222 -2.38 25.85 5.67
CA LEU A 222 -3.60 26.65 5.52
C LEU A 222 -4.57 26.06 4.50
N ALA A 223 -4.09 25.63 3.33
CA ALA A 223 -4.94 25.00 2.32
C ALA A 223 -5.61 23.71 2.87
N LEU A 224 -4.84 22.86 3.55
CA LEU A 224 -5.36 21.64 4.16
C LEU A 224 -6.35 21.95 5.31
N CYS A 225 -6.11 22.99 6.10
CA CYS A 225 -7.04 23.46 7.12
C CYS A 225 -8.36 23.93 6.50
N VAL A 226 -8.32 24.67 5.38
CA VAL A 226 -9.55 25.10 4.67
C VAL A 226 -10.32 23.88 4.16
N MET A 227 -9.63 22.88 3.60
CA MET A 227 -10.30 21.63 3.18
C MET A 227 -11.04 20.95 4.34
N LEU A 228 -10.39 20.83 5.49
CA LEU A 228 -10.99 20.21 6.68
C LEU A 228 -12.14 21.04 7.25
N ALA A 229 -12.02 22.37 7.28
CA ALA A 229 -13.06 23.28 7.73
C ALA A 229 -14.31 23.19 6.85
N MET A 230 -14.12 23.14 5.52
CA MET A 230 -15.22 22.94 4.57
C MET A 230 -15.91 21.59 4.75
N ALA A 231 -15.13 20.52 4.93
CA ALA A 231 -15.66 19.18 5.19
C ALA A 231 -16.49 19.17 6.48
N LEU A 232 -16.01 19.80 7.54
CA LEU A 232 -16.73 19.94 8.82
C LEU A 232 -18.02 20.73 8.66
N GLY A 233 -18.00 21.84 7.92
CA GLY A 233 -19.18 22.65 7.60
C GLY A 233 -20.25 21.81 6.93
N ARG A 234 -19.90 21.06 5.89
CA ARG A 234 -20.83 20.17 5.17
C ARG A 234 -21.42 19.06 6.05
N ILE A 235 -20.60 18.48 6.94
CA ILE A 235 -21.10 17.50 7.91
C ILE A 235 -22.15 18.13 8.82
N LYS A 236 -21.91 19.35 9.33
CA LYS A 236 -22.86 20.09 10.18
C LYS A 236 -24.15 20.44 9.46
N GLU A 237 -24.06 20.73 8.18
CA GLU A 237 -25.21 21.01 7.29
C GLU A 237 -25.92 19.73 6.80
N LYS A 238 -25.56 18.55 7.32
CA LYS A 238 -26.09 17.24 6.91
C LYS A 238 -25.80 16.89 5.43
N GLN A 239 -24.75 17.45 4.87
CA GLN A 239 -24.27 17.23 3.50
C GLN A 239 -22.97 16.41 3.49
N ALA A 240 -22.85 15.41 4.36
CA ALA A 240 -21.62 14.61 4.51
C ALA A 240 -21.16 13.94 3.21
N GLN A 241 -22.08 13.60 2.29
CA GLN A 241 -21.77 13.06 0.96
C GLN A 241 -20.93 14.03 0.10
N ASN A 242 -21.01 15.33 0.39
CA ASN A 242 -20.30 16.39 -0.33
C ASN A 242 -19.02 16.86 0.36
N MET A 243 -18.57 16.19 1.45
CA MET A 243 -17.43 16.65 2.25
C MET A 243 -16.11 16.74 1.49
N ARG A 244 -15.99 16.04 0.37
CA ARG A 244 -14.80 16.06 -0.52
C ARG A 244 -14.76 17.29 -1.43
N SER A 245 -15.89 17.93 -1.69
CA SER A 245 -15.98 19.00 -2.67
C SER A 245 -15.57 20.33 -2.05
N LEU A 246 -14.60 20.99 -2.70
CA LEU A 246 -14.21 22.37 -2.39
C LEU A 246 -15.03 23.40 -3.17
N VAL A 247 -15.89 22.95 -4.08
CA VAL A 247 -16.80 23.81 -4.85
C VAL A 247 -18.11 23.94 -4.10
N CYS A 248 -18.57 25.17 -3.84
CA CYS A 248 -19.94 25.40 -3.42
C CYS A 248 -20.85 25.04 -4.59
N ALA A 249 -21.81 24.15 -4.38
CA ALA A 249 -22.94 24.05 -5.29
C ALA A 249 -23.68 25.38 -5.20
N VAL A 250 -23.68 26.15 -6.27
CA VAL A 250 -24.50 27.34 -6.44
C VAL A 250 -25.93 26.90 -6.65
#